data_d4c8b62ed5f07b3316de4d4512df2206
#
_entry.id   d4c8b62ed5f07b3316de4d4512df2206
#
_cell.length_a   1.000
_cell.length_b   1.000
_cell.length_c   1.000
_cell.angle_alpha   90.00
_cell.angle_beta   90.00
_cell.angle_gamma   90.00
#
_symmetry.space_group_name_H-M   'P 1'
#
loop_
_entity.id
_entity.type
_entity.pdbx_description
1 polymer ?
#
loop_
_entity_poly.entity_id
_entity_poly.type
_entity_poly.pdbx_seq_one_letter_code
_entity_poly.pdbx_strand_id
1 'polypeptide(L)'
;MPLAIDKILQSAPQVKKDGNAFVIPEEVDATAYIALGQEVLQIPRVMRVELSTEVVFVTHKAERFYFGADQVVGFRFGGPEARGKQSGAGFFKP
;
A
#
# COMPACT_ATOMS: atom_id res chain seq x y z
N MET A 1 -18.69 0.04 2.55
CA MET A 1 -18.21 -0.64 1.34
C MET A 1 -16.71 -0.88 1.43
N PRO A 2 -16.26 -2.01 0.98
CA PRO A 2 -14.82 -2.23 0.98
C PRO A 2 -14.12 -1.30 0.01
N LEU A 3 -12.88 -1.02 0.30
CA LEU A 3 -12.05 -0.22 -0.57
C LEU A 3 -11.80 -0.96 -1.89
N ALA A 4 -11.82 -0.25 -3.01
CA ALA A 4 -11.54 -0.86 -4.30
C ALA A 4 -10.03 -1.01 -4.46
N ILE A 5 -9.48 -2.03 -3.83
CA ILE A 5 -8.03 -2.21 -3.72
C ILE A 5 -7.39 -2.35 -5.09
N ASP A 6 -7.99 -3.15 -5.96
CA ASP A 6 -7.43 -3.38 -7.29
C ASP A 6 -7.36 -2.10 -8.10
N LYS A 7 -8.36 -1.24 -7.99
CA LYS A 7 -8.37 0.00 -8.74
C LYS A 7 -7.33 0.98 -8.21
N ILE A 8 -7.17 1.01 -6.89
CA ILE A 8 -6.17 1.87 -6.29
C ILE A 8 -4.78 1.44 -6.72
N LEU A 9 -4.51 0.15 -6.67
CA LEU A 9 -3.19 -0.35 -7.05
C LEU A 9 -2.93 -0.17 -8.54
N GLN A 10 -3.95 -0.31 -9.38
CA GLN A 10 -3.77 -0.10 -10.81
C GLN A 10 -3.48 1.35 -11.14
N SER A 11 -4.01 2.28 -10.36
CA SER A 11 -3.79 3.70 -10.62
C SER A 11 -2.49 4.22 -10.00
N ALA A 12 -1.87 3.46 -9.13
CA ALA A 12 -0.65 3.91 -8.48
C ALA A 12 0.51 3.89 -9.47
N PRO A 13 1.37 4.92 -9.44
CA PRO A 13 2.51 4.96 -10.37
C PRO A 13 3.46 3.80 -10.11
N GLN A 14 3.97 3.23 -11.18
CA GLN A 14 5.04 2.22 -11.14
C GLN A 14 4.62 0.88 -10.55
N VAL A 15 3.39 0.71 -10.11
CA VAL A 15 2.91 -0.57 -9.64
C VAL A 15 2.55 -1.42 -10.85
N LYS A 16 3.03 -2.64 -10.88
CA LYS A 16 2.83 -3.57 -12.00
C LYS A 16 1.94 -4.70 -11.57
N LYS A 17 1.03 -5.09 -12.46
CA LYS A 17 0.13 -6.19 -12.20
C LYS A 17 0.76 -7.50 -12.67
N ASP A 18 0.64 -8.53 -11.85
CA ASP A 18 1.16 -9.87 -12.16
C ASP A 18 0.09 -10.87 -11.75
N GLY A 19 -0.79 -11.23 -12.69
CA GLY A 19 -1.91 -12.09 -12.38
C GLY A 19 -2.87 -11.39 -11.44
N ASN A 20 -3.12 -11.98 -10.29
CA ASN A 20 -3.95 -11.35 -9.26
C ASN A 20 -3.12 -10.61 -8.22
N ALA A 21 -1.84 -10.41 -8.50
CA ALA A 21 -0.95 -9.72 -7.59
C ALA A 21 -0.51 -8.39 -8.18
N PHE A 22 -0.09 -7.48 -7.31
CA PHE A 22 0.45 -6.20 -7.72
C PHE A 22 1.84 -6.07 -7.10
N VAL A 23 2.83 -5.79 -7.93
CA VAL A 23 4.22 -5.71 -7.51
C VAL A 23 4.60 -4.24 -7.43
N ILE A 24 5.14 -3.85 -6.29
CA ILE A 24 5.51 -2.47 -6.01
C ILE A 24 7.03 -2.40 -6.02
N PRO A 25 7.61 -1.54 -6.88
CA PRO A 25 9.07 -1.45 -6.95
C PRO A 25 9.69 -1.00 -5.63
N GLU A 26 10.93 -1.35 -5.44
CA GLU A 26 11.63 -1.07 -4.19
C GLU A 26 11.72 0.43 -3.92
N GLU A 27 11.83 1.24 -4.95
CA GLU A 27 11.95 2.69 -4.78
C GLU A 27 10.64 3.36 -4.41
N VAL A 28 9.53 2.64 -4.47
CA VAL A 28 8.23 3.18 -4.06
C VAL A 28 7.97 2.76 -2.62
N ASP A 29 7.68 3.75 -1.78
CA ASP A 29 7.41 3.49 -0.38
C ASP A 29 5.90 3.35 -0.21
N ALA A 30 5.43 2.13 -0.12
CA ALA A 30 4.00 1.85 -0.02
C ALA A 30 3.65 1.41 1.39
N THR A 31 2.60 2.00 1.93
CA THR A 31 2.08 1.66 3.25
C THR A 31 0.60 1.34 3.11
N ALA A 32 0.20 0.23 3.70
CA ALA A 32 -1.21 -0.16 3.74
C ALA A 32 -1.77 0.14 5.12
N TYR A 33 -3.01 0.57 5.16
CA TYR A 33 -3.71 0.88 6.41
C TYR A 33 -4.82 -0.13 6.61
N ILE A 34 -4.81 -0.79 7.77
CA ILE A 34 -5.70 -1.89 8.08
C ILE A 34 -6.51 -1.52 9.32
N ALA A 35 -7.83 -1.66 9.24
CA ALA A 35 -8.69 -1.37 10.38
C ALA A 35 -8.85 -2.63 11.23
N LEU A 36 -8.51 -2.54 12.49
CA LEU A 36 -8.66 -3.62 13.43
C LEU A 36 -9.49 -3.09 14.60
N GLY A 37 -10.81 -3.25 14.50
CA GLY A 37 -11.67 -2.69 15.49
C GLY A 37 -11.61 -1.17 15.43
N GLN A 38 -11.22 -0.56 16.53
CA GLN A 38 -11.10 0.89 16.60
C GLN A 38 -9.70 1.41 16.32
N GLU A 39 -8.79 0.51 15.96
CA GLU A 39 -7.41 0.87 15.72
C GLU A 39 -7.08 0.71 14.25
N VAL A 40 -6.07 1.43 13.80
CA VAL A 40 -5.57 1.31 12.44
C VAL A 40 -4.13 0.85 12.52
N LEU A 41 -3.86 -0.28 11.86
CA LEU A 41 -2.53 -0.83 11.77
C LEU A 41 -1.91 -0.38 10.46
N GLN A 42 -0.66 0.03 10.49
CA GLN A 42 0.08 0.41 9.29
C GLN A 42 1.05 -0.70 8.92
N ILE A 43 1.00 -1.12 7.67
CA ILE A 43 1.95 -2.10 7.13
C ILE A 43 2.87 -1.33 6.18
N PRO A 44 4.09 -0.97 6.62
CA PRO A 44 4.97 -0.18 5.77
C PRO A 44 5.81 -1.07 4.85
N ARG A 45 6.34 -0.47 3.82
CA ARG A 45 7.30 -1.10 2.91
C ARG A 45 6.72 -2.34 2.26
N VAL A 46 5.51 -2.21 1.77
CA VAL A 46 4.84 -3.30 1.06
C VAL A 46 5.44 -3.40 -0.33
N MET A 47 5.85 -4.61 -0.72
CA MET A 47 6.43 -4.84 -2.04
C MET A 47 5.50 -5.63 -2.95
N ARG A 48 4.49 -6.28 -2.40
CA ARG A 48 3.59 -7.11 -3.20
C ARG A 48 2.25 -7.21 -2.48
N VAL A 49 1.18 -7.13 -3.25
CA VAL A 49 -0.17 -7.31 -2.73
C VAL A 49 -0.85 -8.37 -3.60
N GLU A 50 -1.30 -9.44 -2.98
CA GLU A 50 -1.99 -10.51 -3.67
C GLU A 50 -3.47 -10.47 -3.32
N LEU A 51 -4.33 -10.50 -4.33
CA LEU A 51 -5.77 -10.42 -4.14
C LEU A 51 -6.38 -11.77 -4.49
N SER A 52 -6.99 -12.40 -3.50
CA SER A 52 -7.73 -13.64 -3.68
C SER A 52 -8.92 -13.56 -2.73
N THR A 53 -9.27 -14.65 -2.05
CA THR A 53 -10.31 -14.56 -1.02
C THR A 53 -9.86 -13.67 0.13
N GLU A 54 -8.55 -13.54 0.31
CA GLU A 54 -7.96 -12.66 1.29
C GLU A 54 -6.98 -11.73 0.60
N VAL A 55 -6.61 -10.66 1.28
CA VAL A 55 -5.58 -9.77 0.78
C VAL A 55 -4.29 -10.11 1.51
N VAL A 56 -3.25 -10.39 0.76
CA VAL A 56 -1.95 -10.76 1.33
C VAL A 56 -0.96 -9.66 1.02
N PHE A 57 -0.35 -9.11 2.06
CA PHE A 57 0.70 -8.11 1.91
C PHE A 57 2.05 -8.77 2.18
N VAL A 58 2.99 -8.57 1.26
CA VAL A 58 4.36 -9.04 1.44
C VAL A 58 5.24 -7.81 1.54
N THR A 59 6.04 -7.74 2.60
CA THR A 59 6.90 -6.58 2.84
C THR A 59 8.32 -6.88 2.35
N HIS A 60 9.15 -5.83 2.35
CA HIS A 60 10.55 -5.99 1.94
C HIS A 60 11.34 -6.87 2.89
N LYS A 61 10.83 -7.10 4.09
CA LYS A 61 11.44 -8.04 5.02
C LYS A 61 10.95 -9.46 4.81
N ALA A 62 10.18 -9.69 3.73
CA ALA A 62 9.61 -10.99 3.41
C ALA A 62 8.57 -11.45 4.43
N GLU A 63 8.00 -10.53 5.15
CA GLU A 63 6.89 -10.84 6.04
C GLU A 63 5.59 -10.85 5.26
N ARG A 64 4.71 -11.75 5.61
CA ARG A 64 3.42 -11.87 4.92
C ARG A 64 2.32 -11.61 5.92
N PHE A 65 1.36 -10.77 5.52
CA PHE A 65 0.22 -10.40 6.37
C PHE A 65 -1.06 -10.72 5.60
N TYR A 66 -2.00 -11.35 6.27
CA TYR A 66 -3.25 -11.81 5.67
C TYR A 66 -4.41 -11.08 6.33
N PHE A 67 -5.23 -10.40 5.52
CA PHE A 67 -6.38 -9.66 6.03
C PHE A 67 -7.57 -9.87 5.12
N GLY A 68 -8.78 -9.65 5.64
CA GLY A 68 -9.96 -9.58 4.81
C GLY A 68 -9.94 -8.28 4.00
N ALA A 69 -10.53 -8.32 2.81
CA ALA A 69 -10.55 -7.14 1.96
C ALA A 69 -11.26 -5.98 2.60
N ASP A 70 -12.25 -6.25 3.43
CA ASP A 70 -13.00 -5.19 4.10
C ASP A 70 -12.22 -4.55 5.25
N GLN A 71 -11.09 -5.12 5.64
CA GLN A 71 -10.25 -4.52 6.66
C GLN A 71 -9.24 -3.53 6.10
N VAL A 72 -9.02 -3.54 4.80
CA VAL A 72 -8.06 -2.63 4.17
C VAL A 72 -8.78 -1.31 3.93
N VAL A 73 -8.30 -0.25 4.55
CA VAL A 73 -8.97 1.03 4.52
C VAL A 73 -8.20 2.11 3.78
N GLY A 74 -6.96 1.84 3.39
CA GLY A 74 -6.24 2.84 2.62
C GLY A 74 -4.85 2.40 2.25
N PHE A 75 -4.23 3.19 1.39
CA PHE A 75 -2.84 3.01 0.97
C PHE A 75 -2.19 4.37 0.87
N ARG A 76 -0.90 4.41 1.12
CA ARG A 76 -0.10 5.58 0.88
C ARG A 76 1.09 5.18 0.03
N PHE A 77 1.32 5.91 -1.05
CA PHE A 77 2.45 5.65 -1.93
C PHE A 77 3.35 6.87 -1.94
N GLY A 78 4.64 6.65 -1.80
CA GLY A 78 5.62 7.69 -1.89
C GLY A 78 6.84 7.17 -2.61
N GLY A 79 7.78 8.02 -2.91
CA GLY A 79 9.01 7.64 -3.55
C GLY A 79 9.98 8.79 -3.50
N PRO A 80 11.15 8.62 -4.08
CA PRO A 80 12.12 9.72 -4.03
C PRO A 80 11.60 11.01 -4.60
N GLU A 81 10.84 10.92 -5.68
CA GLU A 81 10.29 12.08 -6.32
C GLU A 81 9.23 12.75 -5.44
N ALA A 82 8.34 11.96 -4.87
CA ALA A 82 7.30 12.49 -4.00
C ALA A 82 7.90 13.09 -2.74
N ARG A 83 8.89 12.42 -2.18
CA ARG A 83 9.54 12.95 -0.99
C ARG A 83 10.27 14.26 -1.27
N GLY A 84 10.88 14.37 -2.43
CA GLY A 84 11.54 15.61 -2.79
C GLY A 84 10.60 16.78 -2.87
N LYS A 85 9.43 16.56 -3.42
CA LYS A 85 8.45 17.61 -3.50
C LYS A 85 7.94 18.01 -2.14
N GLN A 86 7.73 17.05 -1.29
CA GLN A 86 7.13 17.32 0.00
C GLN A 86 8.10 17.94 0.97
N SER A 87 9.37 17.63 0.83
CA SER A 87 10.32 18.19 1.78
C SER A 87 10.38 19.70 1.68
N GLY A 88 9.99 20.25 0.57
CA GLY A 88 9.98 21.68 0.49
C GLY A 88 8.74 22.30 1.02
N ALA A 89 7.67 21.61 1.07
CA ALA A 89 6.46 22.21 1.47
C ALA A 89 5.76 21.34 2.38
N GLY A 90 5.97 20.94 2.83
CA GLY A 90 5.31 20.29 3.47
C GLY A 90 4.13 19.80 3.59
N PHE A 91 3.95 19.63 3.83
CA PHE A 91 3.03 19.08 4.14
C PHE A 91 2.91 18.98 5.51
N PHE A 92 3.25 19.26 5.83
CA PHE A 92 3.28 19.39 6.80
C PHE A 92 3.62 20.41 7.05
N LYS A 93 3.78 20.99 6.58
CA LYS A 93 4.02 21.95 6.61
C LYS A 93 3.84 22.62 6.20
N PRO A 94 3.89 22.76 6.07
CA PRO A 94 3.88 23.51 5.47
C PRO A 94 3.89 24.03 5.62
#